data_51e7f4cc680b2cf0208e68e03bbb305d
#
_entry.id   51e7f4cc680b2cf0208e68e03bbb305d
#
_cell.length_a   1.000
_cell.length_b   1.000
_cell.length_c   1.000
_cell.angle_alpha   90.00
_cell.angle_beta   90.00
_cell.angle_gamma   90.00
#
_symmetry.space_group_name_H-M   'P 1'
#
loop_
_entity.id
_entity.type
_entity.pdbx_description
1 polymer ?
#
loop_
_entity_poly.entity_id
_entity_poly.type
_entity_poly.pdbx_seq_one_letter_code
_entity_poly.pdbx_strand_id
1 'polypeptide(L)'
;MNLLIINRLKIIMYKITCLLFLLAFNSANATDRFANVEVTSKHLGGTVYMLEGFGGNVGASIGDEGLVIIDFQYEPLAEKISATLAAINPAPIKFVVNTHYHGDHTGSNAWLREVKEATVFSHDNVRQRMASKADHKHASLPVVTFEQGVKFHFNGETISVFHLAEGHTDGDSAVMFEKANVIHAGDLFFNRRFPFVDIEAGGSVLGNIKSIETLIALSDEKTKVIPGHGELANKRDLELFVEMIEKTKAIVDSKKAKGIPLETIISEGLGDEWAAWGKNWIKEDRWITTLYQ
;
A
#
# COMPACT_ATOMS: atom_id res chain seq x y z
N MET A 1 25.91 -57.52 -9.26
CA MET A 1 25.34 -56.16 -9.31
C MET A 1 26.24 -55.27 -8.46
N ASN A 2 26.94 -54.35 -9.13
CA ASN A 2 28.15 -53.72 -8.64
C ASN A 2 27.96 -52.78 -7.46
N LEU A 3 28.77 -52.92 -6.41
CA LEU A 3 28.82 -52.03 -5.22
C LEU A 3 28.91 -50.53 -5.57
N LEU A 4 29.47 -50.19 -6.71
CA LEU A 4 29.55 -48.83 -7.28
C LEU A 4 28.18 -48.25 -7.68
N ILE A 5 27.23 -49.07 -8.14
CA ILE A 5 25.88 -48.61 -8.54
C ILE A 5 25.05 -48.32 -7.30
N ILE A 6 25.20 -49.12 -6.24
CA ILE A 6 24.47 -48.92 -4.97
C ILE A 6 24.96 -47.64 -4.27
N ASN A 7 26.24 -47.31 -4.31
CA ASN A 7 26.78 -46.08 -3.72
C ASN A 7 26.37 -44.83 -4.52
N ARG A 8 26.29 -44.91 -5.85
CA ARG A 8 25.80 -43.78 -6.67
C ARG A 8 24.30 -43.50 -6.44
N LEU A 9 23.49 -44.55 -6.30
CA LEU A 9 22.05 -44.40 -5.97
C LEU A 9 21.84 -43.79 -4.57
N LYS A 10 22.63 -44.18 -3.57
CA LYS A 10 22.55 -43.56 -2.22
C LYS A 10 22.93 -42.08 -2.23
N ILE A 11 23.96 -41.68 -3.00
CA ILE A 11 24.38 -40.28 -3.11
C ILE A 11 23.32 -39.45 -3.83
N ILE A 12 22.66 -39.96 -4.85
CA ILE A 12 21.57 -39.28 -5.59
C ILE A 12 20.37 -39.14 -4.70
N MET A 13 19.96 -40.18 -3.97
CA MET A 13 18.84 -40.09 -2.99
C MET A 13 19.13 -39.09 -1.89
N TYR A 14 20.34 -39.02 -1.36
CA TYR A 14 20.73 -38.05 -0.31
C TYR A 14 20.69 -36.62 -0.82
N LYS A 15 21.12 -36.37 -2.06
CA LYS A 15 21.02 -35.03 -2.70
C LYS A 15 19.59 -34.60 -2.98
N ILE A 16 18.71 -35.52 -3.39
CA ILE A 16 17.28 -35.26 -3.62
C ILE A 16 16.57 -34.99 -2.29
N THR A 17 16.88 -35.73 -1.23
CA THR A 17 16.29 -35.50 0.10
C THR A 17 16.74 -34.18 0.71
N CYS A 18 18.02 -33.79 0.56
CA CYS A 18 18.51 -32.48 0.99
C CYS A 18 17.91 -31.33 0.20
N LEU A 19 17.67 -31.49 -1.11
CA LEU A 19 17.04 -30.44 -1.95
C LEU A 19 15.58 -30.25 -1.60
N LEU A 20 14.84 -31.33 -1.31
CA LEU A 20 13.44 -31.28 -0.85
C LEU A 20 13.33 -30.67 0.55
N PHE A 21 14.30 -30.91 1.43
CA PHE A 21 14.35 -30.29 2.77
C PHE A 21 14.66 -28.79 2.70
N LEU A 22 15.54 -28.36 1.79
CA LEU A 22 15.84 -26.94 1.56
C LEU A 22 14.66 -26.17 0.95
N LEU A 23 13.87 -26.81 0.07
CA LEU A 23 12.66 -26.20 -0.52
C LEU A 23 11.52 -26.09 0.52
N ALA A 24 11.40 -27.06 1.44
CA ALA A 24 10.41 -27.01 2.52
C ALA A 24 10.76 -25.94 3.57
N PHE A 25 12.04 -25.68 3.85
CA PHE A 25 12.47 -24.64 4.81
C PHE A 25 12.23 -23.21 4.29
N ASN A 26 12.33 -22.98 2.96
CA ASN A 26 12.07 -21.66 2.39
C ASN A 26 10.57 -21.33 2.31
N SER A 27 9.68 -22.32 2.20
CA SER A 27 8.23 -22.12 2.19
C SER A 27 7.67 -21.81 3.60
N ALA A 28 8.25 -22.42 4.66
CA ALA A 28 7.81 -22.20 6.04
C ALA A 28 8.10 -20.76 6.53
N ASN A 29 9.22 -20.16 6.09
CA ASN A 29 9.61 -18.82 6.54
C ASN A 29 8.80 -17.68 5.89
N ALA A 30 8.20 -17.87 4.72
CA ALA A 30 7.43 -16.83 4.03
C ALA A 30 6.01 -16.67 4.62
N THR A 31 5.44 -17.74 5.15
CA THR A 31 4.10 -17.73 5.78
C THR A 31 4.13 -17.28 7.24
N ASP A 32 5.26 -17.41 7.92
CA ASP A 32 5.37 -17.18 9.37
C ASP A 32 5.25 -15.69 9.75
N ARG A 33 5.69 -14.76 8.89
CA ARG A 33 5.59 -13.31 9.18
C ARG A 33 4.16 -12.79 9.36
N PHE A 34 3.15 -13.50 8.82
CA PHE A 34 1.75 -13.13 8.91
C PHE A 34 0.99 -13.89 10.02
N ALA A 35 1.58 -14.94 10.58
CA ALA A 35 0.90 -15.83 11.53
C ALA A 35 0.38 -15.08 12.76
N ASN A 36 1.21 -14.20 13.32
CA ASN A 36 0.91 -13.43 14.54
C ASN A 36 0.34 -12.03 14.26
N VAL A 37 0.00 -11.71 13.00
CA VAL A 37 -0.62 -10.41 12.69
C VAL A 37 -2.06 -10.41 13.19
N GLU A 38 -2.38 -9.43 14.02
CA GLU A 38 -3.74 -9.09 14.42
C GLU A 38 -4.27 -8.00 13.49
N VAL A 39 -5.51 -8.16 13.03
CA VAL A 39 -6.21 -7.14 12.26
C VAL A 39 -7.16 -6.42 13.18
N THR A 40 -6.94 -5.12 13.35
CA THR A 40 -7.79 -4.26 14.16
C THR A 40 -8.66 -3.38 13.27
N SER A 41 -9.78 -2.90 13.82
CA SER A 41 -10.69 -1.99 13.12
C SER A 41 -11.02 -0.78 13.98
N LYS A 42 -11.18 0.38 13.32
CA LYS A 42 -11.56 1.64 13.96
C LYS A 42 -12.71 2.28 13.18
N HIS A 43 -13.84 2.55 13.87
CA HIS A 43 -14.96 3.27 13.29
C HIS A 43 -14.62 4.76 13.14
N LEU A 44 -14.84 5.30 11.95
CA LEU A 44 -14.49 6.70 11.63
C LEU A 44 -15.70 7.64 11.53
N GLY A 45 -16.89 7.09 11.35
CA GLY A 45 -18.15 7.83 11.24
C GLY A 45 -19.05 7.24 10.14
N GLY A 46 -20.37 7.38 10.30
CA GLY A 46 -21.32 6.77 9.37
C GLY A 46 -21.07 5.27 9.21
N THR A 47 -20.86 4.86 7.97
CA THR A 47 -20.54 3.47 7.61
C THR A 47 -19.03 3.20 7.48
N VAL A 48 -18.17 4.21 7.74
CA VAL A 48 -16.75 4.15 7.38
C VAL A 48 -15.89 3.64 8.52
N TYR A 49 -15.01 2.70 8.18
CA TYR A 49 -14.02 2.08 9.06
C TYR A 49 -12.62 2.11 8.42
N MET A 50 -11.60 2.14 9.26
CA MET A 50 -10.21 1.85 8.92
C MET A 50 -9.82 0.53 9.57
N LEU A 51 -9.11 -0.34 8.83
CA LEU A 51 -8.51 -1.55 9.37
C LEU A 51 -6.98 -1.46 9.24
N GLU A 52 -6.30 -1.96 10.26
CA GLU A 52 -4.85 -2.05 10.33
C GLU A 52 -4.44 -3.51 10.51
N GLY A 53 -3.36 -3.90 9.82
CA GLY A 53 -2.78 -5.25 9.90
C GLY A 53 -1.29 -5.19 9.55
N PHE A 54 -0.87 -5.89 8.49
CA PHE A 54 0.50 -5.88 7.99
C PHE A 54 0.50 -5.56 6.49
N GLY A 55 0.87 -4.32 6.14
CA GLY A 55 0.79 -3.75 4.80
C GLY A 55 0.11 -2.40 4.84
N GLY A 56 -0.48 -1.99 3.72
CA GLY A 56 -1.24 -0.75 3.67
C GLY A 56 -2.53 -0.80 4.50
N ASN A 57 -2.96 0.35 4.99
CA ASN A 57 -4.23 0.47 5.69
C ASN A 57 -5.40 0.18 4.74
N VAL A 58 -6.45 -0.43 5.29
CA VAL A 58 -7.67 -0.75 4.57
C VAL A 58 -8.77 0.23 4.95
N GLY A 59 -9.43 0.83 3.97
CA GLY A 59 -10.66 1.59 4.18
C GLY A 59 -11.89 0.73 3.88
N ALA A 60 -13.00 0.93 4.59
CA ALA A 60 -14.22 0.19 4.33
C ALA A 60 -15.46 1.05 4.55
N SER A 61 -16.43 0.98 3.62
CA SER A 61 -17.83 1.35 3.88
C SER A 61 -18.61 0.07 4.12
N ILE A 62 -19.19 -0.06 5.31
CA ILE A 62 -19.84 -1.27 5.81
C ILE A 62 -21.31 -0.98 6.09
N GLY A 63 -22.22 -1.68 5.40
CA GLY A 63 -23.67 -1.52 5.59
C GLY A 63 -24.48 -2.66 4.97
N ASP A 64 -25.80 -2.55 5.01
CA ASP A 64 -26.72 -3.61 4.61
C ASP A 64 -26.73 -3.90 3.10
N GLU A 65 -26.34 -2.94 2.26
CA GLU A 65 -26.19 -3.15 0.83
C GLU A 65 -24.96 -4.01 0.47
N GLY A 66 -24.05 -4.22 1.42
CA GLY A 66 -22.78 -4.91 1.27
C GLY A 66 -21.61 -4.03 1.69
N LEU A 67 -20.39 -4.46 1.35
CA LEU A 67 -19.15 -3.74 1.69
C LEU A 67 -18.47 -3.20 0.43
N VAL A 68 -18.00 -1.95 0.52
CA VAL A 68 -17.04 -1.34 -0.41
C VAL A 68 -15.72 -1.19 0.34
N ILE A 69 -14.66 -1.79 -0.19
CA ILE A 69 -13.36 -1.84 0.47
C ILE A 69 -12.33 -1.08 -0.37
N ILE A 70 -11.43 -0.39 0.30
CA ILE A 70 -10.29 0.31 -0.31
C ILE A 70 -9.02 -0.41 0.13
N ASP A 71 -8.34 -1.06 -0.83
CA ASP A 71 -7.19 -1.94 -0.64
C ASP A 71 -7.51 -3.18 0.25
N PHE A 72 -6.64 -4.23 0.23
CA PHE A 72 -6.92 -5.42 1.04
C PHE A 72 -5.64 -6.20 1.44
N GLN A 73 -4.51 -5.51 1.50
CA GLN A 73 -3.22 -6.05 1.94
C GLN A 73 -2.77 -7.32 1.18
N TYR A 74 -1.96 -8.15 1.84
CA TYR A 74 -1.42 -9.40 1.31
C TYR A 74 -2.39 -10.57 1.44
N GLU A 75 -2.38 -11.50 0.47
CA GLU A 75 -3.26 -12.69 0.44
C GLU A 75 -3.28 -13.50 1.76
N PRO A 76 -2.15 -13.76 2.46
CA PRO A 76 -2.19 -14.50 3.72
C PRO A 76 -2.99 -13.84 4.85
N LEU A 77 -3.32 -12.57 4.71
CA LEU A 77 -4.15 -11.83 5.67
C LEU A 77 -5.62 -11.76 5.26
N ALA A 78 -5.97 -12.19 4.05
CA ALA A 78 -7.30 -12.00 3.48
C ALA A 78 -8.43 -12.58 4.35
N GLU A 79 -8.23 -13.78 4.91
CA GLU A 79 -9.22 -14.39 5.82
C GLU A 79 -9.35 -13.62 7.14
N LYS A 80 -8.24 -13.14 7.71
CA LYS A 80 -8.25 -12.36 8.96
C LYS A 80 -8.97 -11.02 8.77
N ILE A 81 -8.68 -10.31 7.67
CA ILE A 81 -9.35 -9.04 7.32
C ILE A 81 -10.84 -9.30 7.10
N SER A 82 -11.19 -10.33 6.32
CA SER A 82 -12.59 -10.71 6.06
C SER A 82 -13.34 -11.08 7.34
N ALA A 83 -12.71 -11.80 8.28
CA ALA A 83 -13.31 -12.14 9.56
C ALA A 83 -13.54 -10.89 10.43
N THR A 84 -12.60 -9.95 10.46
CA THR A 84 -12.75 -8.68 11.18
C THR A 84 -13.91 -7.86 10.61
N LEU A 85 -14.03 -7.78 9.27
CA LEU A 85 -15.16 -7.11 8.61
C LEU A 85 -16.50 -7.81 8.92
N ALA A 86 -16.54 -9.13 8.85
CA ALA A 86 -17.75 -9.92 9.12
C ALA A 86 -18.22 -9.83 10.58
N ALA A 87 -17.31 -9.59 11.53
CA ALA A 87 -17.65 -9.34 12.93
C ALA A 87 -18.37 -7.99 13.12
N ILE A 88 -18.17 -7.02 12.21
CA ILE A 88 -18.88 -5.73 12.20
C ILE A 88 -20.22 -5.88 11.49
N ASN A 89 -20.22 -6.42 10.26
CA ASN A 89 -21.43 -6.72 9.48
C ASN A 89 -21.13 -7.90 8.53
N PRO A 90 -21.90 -8.99 8.56
CA PRO A 90 -21.65 -10.18 7.73
C PRO A 90 -22.10 -10.02 6.26
N ALA A 91 -22.54 -8.84 5.84
CA ALA A 91 -22.90 -8.57 4.45
C ALA A 91 -21.72 -8.84 3.50
N PRO A 92 -21.98 -9.19 2.23
CA PRO A 92 -20.92 -9.56 1.29
C PRO A 92 -20.01 -8.38 0.91
N ILE A 93 -18.72 -8.65 0.69
CA ILE A 93 -17.81 -7.72 0.03
C ILE A 93 -18.20 -7.67 -1.44
N LYS A 94 -18.71 -6.54 -1.91
CA LYS A 94 -19.17 -6.38 -3.30
C LYS A 94 -18.14 -5.70 -4.18
N PHE A 95 -17.53 -4.64 -3.68
CA PHE A 95 -16.63 -3.80 -4.44
C PHE A 95 -15.33 -3.60 -3.69
N VAL A 96 -14.22 -3.64 -4.43
CA VAL A 96 -12.88 -3.35 -3.94
C VAL A 96 -12.25 -2.32 -4.86
N VAL A 97 -11.67 -1.27 -4.31
CA VAL A 97 -10.92 -0.26 -5.04
C VAL A 97 -9.46 -0.35 -4.65
N ASN A 98 -8.57 -0.54 -5.61
CA ASN A 98 -7.15 -0.45 -5.36
C ASN A 98 -6.67 0.98 -5.57
N THR A 99 -5.99 1.55 -4.57
CA THR A 99 -5.42 2.90 -4.65
C THR A 99 -4.25 2.96 -5.62
N HIS A 100 -3.40 1.92 -5.65
CA HIS A 100 -2.26 1.77 -6.55
C HIS A 100 -1.88 0.28 -6.69
N TYR A 101 -0.77 -0.06 -7.35
CA TYR A 101 -0.47 -1.43 -7.81
C TYR A 101 0.41 -2.27 -6.85
N HIS A 102 0.89 -1.74 -5.74
CA HIS A 102 1.78 -2.48 -4.84
C HIS A 102 1.10 -3.65 -4.13
N GLY A 103 1.90 -4.68 -3.84
CA GLY A 103 1.38 -5.97 -3.37
C GLY A 103 0.79 -5.95 -1.97
N ASP A 104 1.18 -5.00 -1.14
CA ASP A 104 0.61 -4.79 0.20
C ASP A 104 -0.72 -4.03 0.20
N HIS A 105 -1.25 -3.70 -0.98
CA HIS A 105 -2.59 -3.15 -1.23
C HIS A 105 -3.42 -4.08 -2.11
N THR A 106 -2.81 -4.74 -3.11
CA THR A 106 -3.48 -5.53 -4.14
C THR A 106 -3.30 -7.04 -3.98
N GLY A 107 -2.47 -7.49 -3.04
CA GLY A 107 -2.07 -8.90 -2.94
C GLY A 107 -3.23 -9.87 -2.76
N SER A 108 -4.32 -9.44 -2.16
CA SER A 108 -5.53 -10.24 -1.95
C SER A 108 -6.54 -10.22 -3.10
N ASN A 109 -6.28 -9.51 -4.21
CA ASN A 109 -7.27 -9.35 -5.29
C ASN A 109 -7.77 -10.67 -5.87
N ALA A 110 -6.86 -11.67 -6.08
CA ALA A 110 -7.27 -12.97 -6.59
C ALA A 110 -8.23 -13.68 -5.63
N TRP A 111 -7.90 -13.69 -4.34
CA TRP A 111 -8.75 -14.26 -3.29
C TRP A 111 -10.11 -13.56 -3.21
N LEU A 112 -10.14 -12.23 -3.26
CA LEU A 112 -11.37 -11.43 -3.25
C LEU A 112 -12.30 -11.77 -4.40
N ARG A 113 -11.74 -12.00 -5.60
CA ARG A 113 -12.53 -12.36 -6.79
C ARG A 113 -12.98 -13.82 -6.78
N GLU A 114 -12.11 -14.74 -6.38
CA GLU A 114 -12.37 -16.18 -6.44
C GLU A 114 -13.19 -16.68 -5.25
N VAL A 115 -13.01 -16.10 -4.06
CA VAL A 115 -13.65 -16.55 -2.81
C VAL A 115 -14.84 -15.67 -2.42
N LYS A 116 -14.76 -14.36 -2.67
CA LYS A 116 -15.81 -13.39 -2.30
C LYS A 116 -16.65 -12.92 -3.49
N GLU A 117 -16.28 -13.28 -4.72
CA GLU A 117 -16.94 -12.83 -5.95
C GLU A 117 -16.99 -11.29 -6.07
N ALA A 118 -16.05 -10.61 -5.42
CA ALA A 118 -15.98 -9.17 -5.40
C ALA A 118 -15.52 -8.58 -6.73
N THR A 119 -16.07 -7.43 -7.11
CA THR A 119 -15.62 -6.69 -8.29
C THR A 119 -14.50 -5.73 -7.90
N VAL A 120 -13.32 -5.87 -8.54
CA VAL A 120 -12.15 -5.03 -8.27
C VAL A 120 -12.04 -3.90 -9.28
N PHE A 121 -11.88 -2.68 -8.77
CA PHE A 121 -11.74 -1.42 -9.51
C PHE A 121 -10.35 -0.83 -9.30
N SER A 122 -9.81 -0.13 -10.30
CA SER A 122 -8.59 0.66 -10.16
C SER A 122 -8.44 1.69 -11.27
N HIS A 123 -7.44 2.57 -11.16
CA HIS A 123 -6.96 3.33 -12.30
C HIS A 123 -6.37 2.40 -13.39
N ASP A 124 -6.43 2.80 -14.66
CA ASP A 124 -5.94 2.01 -15.80
C ASP A 124 -4.48 1.59 -15.64
N ASN A 125 -3.60 2.50 -15.18
CA ASN A 125 -2.19 2.23 -14.98
C ASN A 125 -1.93 1.15 -13.92
N VAL A 126 -2.76 1.06 -12.87
CA VAL A 126 -2.66 -0.01 -11.87
C VAL A 126 -2.81 -1.38 -12.54
N ARG A 127 -3.88 -1.55 -13.34
CA ARG A 127 -4.10 -2.80 -14.08
C ARG A 127 -2.96 -3.09 -15.06
N GLN A 128 -2.46 -2.08 -15.78
CA GLN A 128 -1.35 -2.25 -16.74
C GLN A 128 -0.08 -2.72 -16.03
N ARG A 129 0.28 -2.08 -14.90
CA ARG A 129 1.46 -2.45 -14.11
C ARG A 129 1.35 -3.84 -13.50
N MET A 130 0.18 -4.20 -12.98
CA MET A 130 -0.07 -5.56 -12.49
C MET A 130 0.05 -6.59 -13.60
N ALA A 131 -0.52 -6.32 -14.79
CA ALA A 131 -0.50 -7.23 -15.93
C ALA A 131 0.92 -7.39 -16.54
N SER A 132 1.80 -6.41 -16.37
CA SER A 132 3.18 -6.48 -16.88
C SER A 132 4.09 -7.38 -16.05
N LYS A 133 3.71 -7.75 -14.82
CA LYS A 133 4.48 -8.68 -13.98
C LYS A 133 4.40 -10.10 -14.56
N ALA A 134 5.56 -10.75 -14.72
CA ALA A 134 5.64 -12.08 -15.35
C ALA A 134 4.85 -13.18 -14.63
N ASP A 135 4.65 -13.04 -13.34
CA ASP A 135 3.98 -14.00 -12.45
C ASP A 135 2.54 -13.58 -12.07
N HIS A 136 1.96 -12.57 -12.76
CA HIS A 136 0.61 -12.13 -12.44
C HIS A 136 -0.44 -13.23 -12.65
N LYS A 137 -1.34 -13.37 -11.69
CA LYS A 137 -2.52 -14.21 -11.84
C LYS A 137 -3.61 -13.38 -12.53
N HIS A 138 -4.27 -13.92 -13.56
CA HIS A 138 -5.37 -13.21 -14.23
C HIS A 138 -6.49 -12.80 -13.25
N ALA A 139 -6.76 -13.63 -12.25
CA ALA A 139 -7.73 -13.33 -11.20
C ALA A 139 -7.34 -12.13 -10.32
N SER A 140 -6.04 -11.77 -10.23
CA SER A 140 -5.61 -10.61 -9.44
C SER A 140 -5.85 -9.26 -10.12
N LEU A 141 -6.10 -9.26 -11.45
CA LEU A 141 -6.25 -8.02 -12.20
C LEU A 141 -7.61 -7.35 -11.96
N PRO A 142 -7.65 -6.04 -11.68
CA PRO A 142 -8.91 -5.28 -11.64
C PRO A 142 -9.72 -5.48 -12.92
N VAL A 143 -11.05 -5.64 -12.81
CA VAL A 143 -11.95 -5.90 -13.94
C VAL A 143 -12.67 -4.66 -14.44
N VAL A 144 -12.75 -3.65 -13.61
CA VAL A 144 -13.26 -2.33 -13.97
C VAL A 144 -12.15 -1.32 -13.77
N THR A 145 -11.86 -0.55 -14.80
CA THR A 145 -10.84 0.51 -14.71
C THR A 145 -11.40 1.87 -15.11
N PHE A 146 -10.75 2.93 -14.66
CA PHE A 146 -11.10 4.32 -14.93
C PHE A 146 -9.83 5.16 -15.19
N GLU A 147 -9.98 6.25 -15.94
CA GLU A 147 -8.92 7.25 -16.17
C GLU A 147 -8.92 8.37 -15.13
N GLN A 148 -10.08 8.96 -14.84
CA GLN A 148 -10.21 10.14 -13.96
C GLN A 148 -10.75 9.77 -12.58
N GLY A 149 -11.73 8.89 -12.54
CA GLY A 149 -12.37 8.48 -11.31
C GLY A 149 -13.71 7.78 -11.50
N VAL A 150 -14.30 7.36 -10.39
CA VAL A 150 -15.63 6.72 -10.33
C VAL A 150 -16.29 7.05 -9.01
N LYS A 151 -17.62 7.11 -9.00
CA LYS A 151 -18.43 7.32 -7.79
C LYS A 151 -19.28 6.09 -7.51
N PHE A 152 -19.29 5.67 -6.24
CA PHE A 152 -20.25 4.70 -5.72
C PHE A 152 -21.27 5.43 -4.86
N HIS A 153 -22.54 5.16 -5.10
CA HIS A 153 -23.64 5.56 -4.21
C HIS A 153 -24.09 4.31 -3.48
N PHE A 154 -23.58 4.11 -2.26
CA PHE A 154 -23.66 2.84 -1.57
C PHE A 154 -23.70 3.01 -0.05
N ASN A 155 -24.52 2.25 0.65
CA ASN A 155 -24.71 2.36 2.11
C ASN A 155 -25.14 3.77 2.54
N GLY A 156 -25.89 4.48 1.69
CA GLY A 156 -26.28 5.86 1.94
C GLY A 156 -25.12 6.87 1.88
N GLU A 157 -23.91 6.46 1.47
CA GLU A 157 -22.72 7.28 1.29
C GLU A 157 -22.46 7.56 -0.20
N THR A 158 -21.78 8.66 -0.49
CA THR A 158 -21.15 8.92 -1.79
C THR A 158 -19.65 8.72 -1.64
N ILE A 159 -19.14 7.67 -2.28
CA ILE A 159 -17.73 7.30 -2.26
C ILE A 159 -17.12 7.74 -3.57
N SER A 160 -16.38 8.85 -3.55
CA SER A 160 -15.72 9.42 -4.73
C SER A 160 -14.28 8.94 -4.81
N VAL A 161 -13.98 8.15 -5.82
CA VAL A 161 -12.63 7.72 -6.18
C VAL A 161 -12.11 8.64 -7.26
N PHE A 162 -10.93 9.18 -7.11
CA PHE A 162 -10.34 10.08 -8.11
C PHE A 162 -8.82 9.84 -8.23
N HIS A 163 -8.36 9.87 -9.47
CA HIS A 163 -6.96 9.74 -9.80
C HIS A 163 -6.19 11.00 -9.47
N LEU A 164 -5.01 10.85 -8.87
CA LEU A 164 -4.04 11.90 -8.59
C LEU A 164 -2.72 11.49 -9.22
N ALA A 165 -2.35 12.18 -10.29
CA ALA A 165 -1.23 11.81 -11.13
C ALA A 165 0.13 11.96 -10.46
N GLU A 166 1.02 10.99 -10.74
CA GLU A 166 2.47 11.04 -10.56
C GLU A 166 2.95 11.33 -9.12
N GLY A 167 2.24 10.82 -8.11
CA GLY A 167 2.65 10.95 -6.71
C GLY A 167 3.60 9.85 -6.27
N HIS A 168 3.04 8.82 -5.66
CA HIS A 168 3.74 7.60 -5.26
C HIS A 168 4.03 6.69 -6.47
N THR A 169 3.03 6.55 -7.37
CA THR A 169 3.09 5.89 -8.68
C THR A 169 2.34 6.72 -9.72
N ASP A 170 2.29 6.25 -10.97
CA ASP A 170 1.46 6.86 -12.03
C ASP A 170 0.00 6.40 -12.03
N GLY A 171 -0.38 5.52 -11.12
CA GLY A 171 -1.73 4.95 -11.01
C GLY A 171 -2.46 5.35 -9.73
N ASP A 172 -1.94 6.28 -8.96
CA ASP A 172 -2.46 6.60 -7.63
C ASP A 172 -3.88 7.14 -7.66
N SER A 173 -4.69 6.66 -6.74
CA SER A 173 -6.05 7.15 -6.52
C SER A 173 -6.28 7.39 -5.04
N ALA A 174 -6.99 8.47 -4.74
CA ALA A 174 -7.54 8.73 -3.41
C ALA A 174 -9.06 8.47 -3.40
N VAL A 175 -9.61 8.24 -2.22
CA VAL A 175 -11.03 7.97 -2.03
C VAL A 175 -11.61 8.87 -0.96
N MET A 176 -12.65 9.62 -1.30
CA MET A 176 -13.40 10.47 -0.38
C MET A 176 -14.75 9.83 -0.05
N PHE A 177 -15.00 9.56 1.22
CA PHE A 177 -16.31 9.25 1.77
C PHE A 177 -16.97 10.56 2.18
N GLU A 178 -17.82 11.10 1.30
CA GLU A 178 -18.25 12.51 1.35
C GLU A 178 -19.06 12.85 2.61
N LYS A 179 -20.03 11.99 3.03
CA LYS A 179 -20.85 12.25 4.21
C LYS A 179 -20.11 12.01 5.52
N ALA A 180 -19.28 10.95 5.55
CA ALA A 180 -18.46 10.63 6.72
C ALA A 180 -17.30 11.60 6.91
N ASN A 181 -16.97 12.40 5.87
CA ASN A 181 -15.81 13.30 5.83
C ASN A 181 -14.50 12.59 6.13
N VAL A 182 -14.26 11.49 5.38
CA VAL A 182 -13.07 10.65 5.50
C VAL A 182 -12.39 10.56 4.15
N ILE A 183 -11.08 10.75 4.11
CA ILE A 183 -10.24 10.53 2.92
C ILE A 183 -9.36 9.32 3.17
N HIS A 184 -9.29 8.39 2.20
CA HIS A 184 -8.26 7.37 2.10
C HIS A 184 -7.26 7.82 1.05
N ALA A 185 -6.03 8.11 1.48
CA ALA A 185 -5.02 8.70 0.62
C ALA A 185 -4.15 7.66 -0.12
N GLY A 186 -4.27 6.36 0.23
CA GLY A 186 -3.30 5.37 -0.24
C GLY A 186 -1.88 5.79 0.09
N ASP A 187 -0.92 5.32 -0.68
CA ASP A 187 0.51 5.60 -0.48
C ASP A 187 0.97 6.98 -0.99
N LEU A 188 0.03 7.82 -1.40
CA LEU A 188 0.31 9.26 -1.49
C LEU A 188 0.71 9.83 -0.14
N PHE A 189 0.23 9.24 0.98
CA PHE A 189 0.46 9.74 2.32
C PHE A 189 0.95 8.66 3.29
N PHE A 190 2.12 8.89 3.89
CA PHE A 190 2.74 8.10 4.95
C PHE A 190 2.75 8.91 6.23
N ASN A 191 1.84 8.64 7.17
CA ASN A 191 1.75 9.46 8.37
C ASN A 191 2.99 9.30 9.28
N ARG A 192 3.70 10.42 9.52
CA ARG A 192 4.92 10.50 10.37
C ARG A 192 6.05 9.57 9.91
N ARG A 193 6.18 9.35 8.59
CA ARG A 193 7.21 8.51 7.98
C ARG A 193 7.70 9.16 6.70
N PHE A 194 8.97 8.92 6.32
CA PHE A 194 9.41 9.23 4.97
C PHE A 194 8.62 8.39 3.97
N PRO A 195 8.17 8.99 2.85
CA PRO A 195 7.44 8.26 1.84
C PRO A 195 8.35 7.35 1.01
N PHE A 196 7.75 6.32 0.46
CA PHE A 196 8.29 5.67 -0.72
C PHE A 196 7.72 6.36 -1.96
N VAL A 197 8.56 6.84 -2.85
CA VAL A 197 8.18 7.33 -4.18
C VAL A 197 8.76 6.37 -5.20
N ASP A 198 7.90 5.67 -5.93
CA ASP A 198 8.29 4.67 -6.93
C ASP A 198 8.56 5.36 -8.27
N ILE A 199 9.78 5.89 -8.41
CA ILE A 199 10.20 6.62 -9.63
C ILE A 199 10.12 5.73 -10.87
N GLU A 200 10.45 4.43 -10.73
CA GLU A 200 10.38 3.46 -11.84
C GLU A 200 8.93 3.21 -12.29
N ALA A 201 8.00 3.40 -11.36
CA ALA A 201 6.58 3.35 -11.64
C ALA A 201 5.95 4.73 -11.94
N GLY A 202 6.75 5.70 -12.35
CA GLY A 202 6.28 7.03 -12.73
C GLY A 202 5.91 7.93 -11.55
N GLY A 203 6.24 7.55 -10.33
CA GLY A 203 6.11 8.41 -9.15
C GLY A 203 7.05 9.60 -9.20
N SER A 204 6.69 10.68 -8.51
CA SER A 204 7.45 11.93 -8.50
C SER A 204 7.29 12.63 -7.15
N VAL A 205 8.41 13.13 -6.59
CA VAL A 205 8.37 13.89 -5.32
C VAL A 205 7.52 15.15 -5.47
N LEU A 206 7.63 15.88 -6.58
CA LEU A 206 6.85 17.10 -6.85
C LEU A 206 5.38 16.75 -7.11
N GLY A 207 5.12 15.65 -7.82
CA GLY A 207 3.75 15.14 -8.03
C GLY A 207 3.11 14.69 -6.70
N ASN A 208 3.89 14.09 -5.79
CA ASN A 208 3.40 13.72 -4.47
C ASN A 208 2.99 14.96 -3.64
N ILE A 209 3.82 16.02 -3.60
CA ILE A 209 3.46 17.30 -2.98
C ILE A 209 2.14 17.80 -3.54
N LYS A 210 2.01 17.92 -4.88
CA LYS A 210 0.81 18.43 -5.55
C LYS A 210 -0.44 17.58 -5.23
N SER A 211 -0.28 16.27 -5.17
CA SER A 211 -1.36 15.36 -4.82
C SER A 211 -1.83 15.57 -3.39
N ILE A 212 -0.90 15.71 -2.43
CA ILE A 212 -1.24 16.00 -1.03
C ILE A 212 -1.85 17.39 -0.87
N GLU A 213 -1.36 18.42 -1.57
CA GLU A 213 -1.98 19.75 -1.59
C GLU A 213 -3.44 19.69 -2.06
N THR A 214 -3.73 18.84 -3.05
CA THR A 214 -5.12 18.59 -3.48
C THR A 214 -5.95 17.98 -2.36
N LEU A 215 -5.42 16.99 -1.61
CA LEU A 215 -6.10 16.40 -0.47
C LEU A 215 -6.31 17.41 0.68
N ILE A 216 -5.33 18.30 0.92
CA ILE A 216 -5.45 19.40 1.89
C ILE A 216 -6.59 20.35 1.50
N ALA A 217 -6.68 20.72 0.22
CA ALA A 217 -7.73 21.59 -0.29
C ALA A 217 -9.14 20.98 -0.18
N LEU A 218 -9.25 19.64 -0.27
CA LEU A 218 -10.49 18.90 -0.08
C LEU A 218 -10.84 18.67 1.40
N SER A 219 -9.92 18.94 2.33
CA SER A 219 -10.06 18.66 3.76
C SER A 219 -10.50 19.89 4.54
N ASP A 220 -11.30 19.66 5.57
CA ASP A 220 -11.59 20.63 6.64
C ASP A 220 -10.96 20.16 7.97
N GLU A 221 -11.15 20.93 9.06
CA GLU A 221 -10.60 20.63 10.39
C GLU A 221 -11.17 19.35 11.02
N LYS A 222 -12.25 18.79 10.48
CA LYS A 222 -12.89 17.56 10.98
C LYS A 222 -12.58 16.35 10.09
N THR A 223 -11.98 16.58 8.93
CA THR A 223 -11.65 15.51 7.99
C THR A 223 -10.70 14.52 8.63
N LYS A 224 -11.06 13.25 8.60
CA LYS A 224 -10.20 12.14 8.99
C LYS A 224 -9.48 11.62 7.76
N VAL A 225 -8.19 11.32 7.88
CA VAL A 225 -7.38 10.84 6.76
C VAL A 225 -6.81 9.47 7.10
N ILE A 226 -7.16 8.47 6.30
CA ILE A 226 -6.54 7.15 6.32
C ILE A 226 -5.29 7.24 5.44
N PRO A 227 -4.06 7.18 6.02
CA PRO A 227 -2.84 7.10 5.22
C PRO A 227 -2.69 5.71 4.62
N GLY A 228 -1.88 5.55 3.58
CA GLY A 228 -1.48 4.21 3.15
C GLY A 228 -0.76 3.47 4.28
N HIS A 229 0.12 4.16 4.98
CA HIS A 229 0.85 3.61 6.12
C HIS A 229 0.90 4.59 7.30
N GLY A 230 0.74 4.06 8.50
CA GLY A 230 0.76 4.83 9.75
C GLY A 230 -0.61 4.96 10.39
N GLU A 231 -0.67 5.66 11.50
CA GLU A 231 -1.89 5.86 12.27
C GLU A 231 -2.88 6.80 11.55
N LEU A 232 -4.16 6.70 11.90
CA LEU A 232 -5.19 7.63 11.45
C LEU A 232 -4.74 9.09 11.64
N ALA A 233 -4.95 9.89 10.64
CA ALA A 233 -4.46 11.25 10.52
C ALA A 233 -5.60 12.27 10.30
N ASN A 234 -5.22 13.53 10.14
CA ASN A 234 -6.09 14.65 9.86
C ASN A 234 -5.41 15.63 8.89
N LYS A 235 -6.09 16.74 8.56
CA LYS A 235 -5.58 17.79 7.67
C LYS A 235 -4.20 18.31 8.08
N ARG A 236 -3.99 18.57 9.40
CA ARG A 236 -2.71 19.07 9.88
C ARG A 236 -1.55 18.09 9.65
N ASP A 237 -1.82 16.79 9.69
CA ASP A 237 -0.80 15.78 9.40
C ASP A 237 -0.43 15.75 7.92
N LEU A 238 -1.37 16.02 6.99
CA LEU A 238 -1.07 16.23 5.56
C LEU A 238 -0.20 17.45 5.34
N GLU A 239 -0.50 18.58 6.00
CA GLU A 239 0.30 19.81 5.94
C GLU A 239 1.73 19.58 6.44
N LEU A 240 1.89 18.88 7.56
CA LEU A 240 3.20 18.53 8.12
C LEU A 240 3.99 17.58 7.20
N PHE A 241 3.30 16.72 6.47
CA PHE A 241 3.93 15.82 5.51
C PHE A 241 4.50 16.59 4.30
N VAL A 242 3.74 17.54 3.75
CA VAL A 242 4.23 18.44 2.69
C VAL A 242 5.40 19.25 3.20
N GLU A 243 5.29 19.87 4.37
CA GLU A 243 6.37 20.63 5.01
C GLU A 243 7.66 19.81 5.16
N MET A 244 7.54 18.54 5.56
CA MET A 244 8.67 17.61 5.67
C MET A 244 9.32 17.40 4.31
N ILE A 245 8.52 17.08 3.27
CA ILE A 245 9.05 16.83 1.93
C ILE A 245 9.77 18.08 1.38
N GLU A 246 9.14 19.24 1.47
CA GLU A 246 9.70 20.50 0.96
C GLU A 246 11.01 20.88 1.66
N LYS A 247 11.06 20.80 2.99
CA LYS A 247 12.25 21.14 3.77
C LYS A 247 13.40 20.18 3.52
N THR A 248 13.12 18.88 3.52
CA THR A 248 14.17 17.87 3.25
C THR A 248 14.66 17.96 1.82
N LYS A 249 13.77 18.23 0.85
CA LYS A 249 14.13 18.48 -0.55
C LYS A 249 15.03 19.72 -0.68
N ALA A 250 14.69 20.82 -0.04
CA ALA A 250 15.49 22.04 -0.07
C ALA A 250 16.92 21.82 0.49
N ILE A 251 17.07 21.00 1.56
CA ILE A 251 18.39 20.62 2.08
C ILE A 251 19.20 19.86 1.03
N VAL A 252 18.61 18.84 0.41
CA VAL A 252 19.30 18.00 -0.59
C VAL A 252 19.61 18.83 -1.84
N ASP A 253 18.66 19.60 -2.37
CA ASP A 253 18.84 20.46 -3.54
C ASP A 253 19.98 21.49 -3.33
N SER A 254 20.01 22.12 -2.15
CA SER A 254 21.07 23.10 -1.81
C SER A 254 22.46 22.46 -1.79
N LYS A 255 22.60 21.25 -1.26
CA LYS A 255 23.86 20.51 -1.23
C LYS A 255 24.24 20.02 -2.64
N LYS A 256 23.29 19.50 -3.40
CA LYS A 256 23.48 19.08 -4.81
C LYS A 256 23.94 20.24 -5.69
N ALA A 257 23.33 21.41 -5.55
CA ALA A 257 23.73 22.63 -6.30
C ALA A 257 25.16 23.10 -5.98
N LYS A 258 25.71 22.77 -4.82
CA LYS A 258 27.11 23.01 -4.44
C LYS A 258 28.07 21.94 -4.93
N GLY A 259 27.58 20.93 -5.66
CA GLY A 259 28.38 19.81 -6.16
C GLY A 259 28.75 18.77 -5.07
N ILE A 260 28.06 18.75 -3.93
CA ILE A 260 28.30 17.77 -2.86
C ILE A 260 27.80 16.39 -3.33
N PRO A 261 28.66 15.35 -3.31
CA PRO A 261 28.25 14.00 -3.74
C PRO A 261 27.17 13.41 -2.84
N LEU A 262 26.33 12.51 -3.41
CA LEU A 262 25.24 11.83 -2.70
C LEU A 262 25.69 11.16 -1.39
N GLU A 263 26.81 10.42 -1.44
CA GLU A 263 27.36 9.70 -0.28
C GLU A 263 27.70 10.65 0.88
N THR A 264 28.20 11.85 0.55
CA THR A 264 28.48 12.88 1.55
C THR A 264 27.18 13.42 2.13
N ILE A 265 26.16 13.67 1.30
CA ILE A 265 24.86 14.16 1.77
C ILE A 265 24.21 13.13 2.70
N ILE A 266 24.29 11.83 2.34
CA ILE A 266 23.80 10.74 3.18
C ILE A 266 24.53 10.69 4.53
N SER A 267 25.86 10.85 4.52
CA SER A 267 26.66 10.81 5.76
C SER A 267 26.41 12.01 6.69
N GLU A 268 26.10 13.18 6.13
CA GLU A 268 25.76 14.39 6.87
C GLU A 268 24.31 14.38 7.40
N GLY A 269 23.42 13.64 6.72
CA GLY A 269 22.00 13.54 7.06
C GLY A 269 21.19 14.81 6.78
N LEU A 270 19.90 14.75 7.17
CA LEU A 270 18.93 15.83 7.01
C LEU A 270 18.78 16.70 8.25
N GLY A 271 19.31 16.24 9.41
CA GLY A 271 19.22 16.90 10.72
C GLY A 271 18.30 16.16 11.71
N ASP A 272 18.55 16.39 12.99
CA ASP A 272 17.89 15.67 14.10
C ASP A 272 16.37 15.82 14.11
N GLU A 273 15.86 16.92 13.58
CA GLU A 273 14.42 17.18 13.49
C GLU A 273 13.68 16.15 12.62
N TRP A 274 14.36 15.51 11.67
CA TRP A 274 13.80 14.50 10.76
C TRP A 274 14.06 13.05 11.19
N ALA A 275 14.89 12.82 12.20
CA ALA A 275 15.31 11.48 12.63
C ALA A 275 14.11 10.57 12.99
N ALA A 276 13.01 11.13 13.50
CA ALA A 276 11.80 10.38 13.83
C ALA A 276 11.10 9.79 12.59
N TRP A 277 11.18 10.46 11.43
CA TRP A 277 10.52 10.05 10.19
C TRP A 277 11.19 8.82 9.55
N GLY A 278 12.50 8.65 9.76
CA GLY A 278 13.29 7.53 9.25
C GLY A 278 13.25 6.25 10.10
N LYS A 279 12.44 6.17 11.15
CA LYS A 279 12.41 5.00 12.04
C LYS A 279 11.75 3.76 11.43
N ASN A 280 10.97 3.94 10.36
CA ASN A 280 10.22 2.89 9.70
C ASN A 280 10.99 2.27 8.52
N TRP A 281 10.26 1.74 7.55
CA TRP A 281 10.79 1.03 6.38
C TRP A 281 11.64 1.93 5.46
N ILE A 282 11.22 3.17 5.19
CA ILE A 282 12.02 4.12 4.45
C ILE A 282 12.96 4.83 5.44
N LYS A 283 14.25 4.52 5.33
CA LYS A 283 15.30 5.16 6.11
C LYS A 283 15.72 6.48 5.48
N GLU A 284 16.42 7.30 6.25
CA GLU A 284 16.86 8.62 5.82
C GLU A 284 17.76 8.57 4.58
N ASP A 285 18.68 7.61 4.50
CA ASP A 285 19.57 7.39 3.36
C ASP A 285 18.80 7.12 2.06
N ARG A 286 17.76 6.28 2.14
CA ARG A 286 16.87 6.01 1.01
C ARG A 286 16.06 7.25 0.62
N TRP A 287 15.57 8.01 1.57
CA TRP A 287 14.83 9.25 1.29
C TRP A 287 15.72 10.30 0.64
N ILE A 288 16.95 10.52 1.17
CA ILE A 288 17.96 11.40 0.54
C ILE A 288 18.24 10.97 -0.90
N THR A 289 18.40 9.65 -1.13
CA THR A 289 18.64 9.12 -2.49
C THR A 289 17.48 9.44 -3.42
N THR A 290 16.23 9.31 -2.96
CA THR A 290 15.04 9.67 -3.73
C THR A 290 15.02 11.17 -4.08
N LEU A 291 15.35 12.03 -3.11
CA LEU A 291 15.37 13.49 -3.31
C LEU A 291 16.52 13.95 -4.23
N TYR A 292 17.60 13.17 -4.31
CA TYR A 292 18.78 13.51 -5.11
C TYR A 292 18.58 13.22 -6.61
N GLN A 293 17.65 12.35 -6.98
CA GLN A 293 17.33 12.03 -8.38
C GLN A 293 16.76 13.26 -9.12
#